data_ed085078298c44f841384ea093a117d7
#
_entry.id   ed085078298c44f841384ea093a117d7
#
_cell.length_a   1.000
_cell.length_b   1.000
_cell.length_c   1.000
_cell.angle_alpha   90.00
_cell.angle_beta   90.00
_cell.angle_gamma   90.00
#
_symmetry.space_group_name_H-M   'P 1'
#
loop_
_entity.id
_entity.type
_entity.pdbx_description
1 polymer ?
#
loop_
_entity_poly.entity_id
_entity_poly.type
_entity_poly.pdbx_seq_one_letter_code
_entity_poly.pdbx_strand_id
1 'polypeptide(L)'
;MIAESRLFVNGGCYTPRMCGRFYLTASPAEIRKQFKLEKMPELVPRYNIGPMQTSPIVIAKDNVRGLHVARWGLVPSWSRDLSPGAGMINAPAETLEEKPAYRKAFSSQRCLIPANGFYEWQAKGTKKQPYKIALRQSALIAFAGLWERWTPEGGDPVETFAIVTTRASKLVSEVHDRMPVIIAPADHQRWLTGPEAAAKKLLLPFAAGLTIAAVGDRVNNIKNDDVSLLQPAMSL
;
A
#
# COMPACT_ATOMS: atom_id res chain seq x y z
N MET A 1 19.74 -10.56 -30.49
CA MET A 1 20.30 -9.80 -29.37
C MET A 1 19.74 -8.40 -29.46
N ILE A 2 18.71 -8.10 -28.68
CA ILE A 2 18.13 -6.75 -28.60
C ILE A 2 18.28 -6.34 -27.13
N ALA A 3 19.06 -5.28 -26.91
CA ALA A 3 19.45 -4.79 -25.60
C ALA A 3 18.24 -4.25 -24.83
N GLU A 4 18.03 -4.76 -23.61
CA GLU A 4 17.17 -4.13 -22.62
C GLU A 4 17.75 -2.76 -22.25
N SER A 5 17.00 -1.71 -22.60
CA SER A 5 17.32 -0.34 -22.16
C SER A 5 17.06 -0.21 -20.66
N ARG A 6 18.10 -0.42 -19.86
CA ARG A 6 18.13 -0.14 -18.41
C ARG A 6 18.28 1.38 -18.23
N LEU A 7 17.23 2.04 -17.80
CA LEU A 7 17.32 3.40 -17.29
C LEU A 7 18.00 3.36 -15.90
N PHE A 8 19.29 3.70 -15.87
CA PHE A 8 20.04 3.95 -14.65
C PHE A 8 19.76 5.37 -14.16
N VAL A 9 19.09 5.50 -13.03
CA VAL A 9 19.13 6.72 -12.22
C VAL A 9 19.76 6.33 -10.88
N ASN A 10 20.98 6.79 -10.65
CA ASN A 10 21.76 6.63 -9.42
C ASN A 10 21.92 5.19 -8.91
N GLY A 11 22.64 4.33 -9.65
CA GLY A 11 23.33 3.15 -9.13
C GLY A 11 22.52 2.00 -8.51
N GLY A 12 21.19 2.04 -8.52
CA GLY A 12 20.32 0.99 -8.00
C GLY A 12 19.65 0.20 -9.12
N CYS A 13 19.76 -1.12 -9.09
CA CYS A 13 18.99 -2.01 -9.98
C CYS A 13 17.49 -1.83 -9.68
N TYR A 14 16.76 -1.16 -10.56
CA TYR A 14 15.32 -0.94 -10.44
C TYR A 14 14.60 -2.23 -10.87
N THR A 15 14.39 -3.14 -9.94
CA THR A 15 13.40 -4.21 -10.14
C THR A 15 12.02 -3.59 -10.22
N PRO A 16 11.13 -4.00 -11.16
CA PRO A 16 9.77 -3.47 -11.23
C PRO A 16 9.10 -3.70 -9.86
N ARG A 17 8.77 -2.58 -9.19
CA ARG A 17 8.23 -2.62 -7.82
C ARG A 17 6.77 -2.96 -7.86
N MET A 18 6.43 -4.03 -7.16
CA MET A 18 5.09 -4.52 -6.89
C MET A 18 4.23 -3.49 -6.15
N CYS A 19 2.91 -3.50 -6.37
CA CYS A 19 1.93 -2.70 -5.61
C CYS A 19 2.38 -1.25 -5.42
N GLY A 20 2.66 -0.58 -6.53
CA GLY A 20 3.18 0.79 -6.54
C GLY A 20 2.10 1.86 -6.68
N ARG A 21 0.82 1.50 -6.65
CA ARG A 21 -0.25 2.46 -6.85
C ARG A 21 -1.57 1.99 -6.23
N PHE A 22 -2.27 2.88 -5.53
CA PHE A 22 -3.62 2.60 -5.01
C PHE A 22 -4.49 3.85 -5.04
N TYR A 23 -5.76 3.71 -4.67
CA TYR A 23 -6.69 4.83 -4.57
C TYR A 23 -7.56 4.72 -3.33
N LEU A 24 -8.00 5.88 -2.83
CA LEU A 24 -8.87 6.04 -1.68
C LEU A 24 -9.92 7.10 -2.00
N THR A 25 -11.14 6.67 -2.27
CA THR A 25 -12.26 7.54 -2.64
C THR A 25 -13.42 7.47 -1.67
N ALA A 26 -13.31 6.61 -0.64
CA ALA A 26 -14.29 6.51 0.43
C ALA A 26 -14.43 7.83 1.19
N SER A 27 -15.65 8.15 1.57
CA SER A 27 -15.94 9.32 2.39
C SER A 27 -15.31 9.22 3.79
N PRO A 28 -15.05 10.34 4.46
CA PRO A 28 -14.60 10.34 5.85
C PRO A 28 -15.53 9.54 6.77
N ALA A 29 -16.83 9.58 6.54
CA ALA A 29 -17.83 8.84 7.34
C ALA A 29 -17.66 7.31 7.19
N GLU A 30 -17.43 6.81 5.97
CA GLU A 30 -17.18 5.39 5.72
C GLU A 30 -15.90 4.92 6.37
N ILE A 31 -14.81 5.68 6.24
CA ILE A 31 -13.52 5.38 6.86
C ILE A 31 -13.66 5.35 8.39
N ARG A 32 -14.29 6.40 8.97
CA ARG A 32 -14.55 6.47 10.41
C ARG A 32 -15.29 5.25 10.93
N LYS A 33 -16.38 4.86 10.24
CA LYS A 33 -17.21 3.71 10.60
C LYS A 33 -16.41 2.40 10.52
N GLN A 34 -15.75 2.13 9.40
CA GLN A 34 -15.07 0.85 9.18
C GLN A 34 -13.88 0.66 10.12
N PHE A 35 -13.10 1.71 10.35
CA PHE A 35 -11.90 1.64 11.18
C PHE A 35 -12.17 1.96 12.66
N LYS A 36 -13.43 2.29 13.02
CA LYS A 36 -13.84 2.64 14.40
C LYS A 36 -13.01 3.78 14.98
N LEU A 37 -12.91 4.87 14.23
CA LEU A 37 -12.16 6.06 14.63
C LEU A 37 -13.04 7.01 15.45
N GLU A 38 -12.48 7.59 16.51
CA GLU A 38 -13.18 8.60 17.31
C GLU A 38 -13.25 9.93 16.57
N LYS A 39 -12.13 10.35 15.98
CA LYS A 39 -11.98 11.60 15.22
C LYS A 39 -11.64 11.31 13.78
N MET A 40 -12.12 12.14 12.89
CA MET A 40 -11.87 12.04 11.46
C MET A 40 -11.60 13.43 10.88
N PRO A 41 -10.42 13.68 10.31
CA PRO A 41 -10.18 14.90 9.57
C PRO A 41 -10.92 14.88 8.23
N GLU A 42 -11.03 16.03 7.59
CA GLU A 42 -11.44 16.07 6.18
C GLU A 42 -10.40 15.38 5.32
N LEU A 43 -10.87 14.56 4.40
CA LEU A 43 -10.03 13.90 3.39
C LEU A 43 -10.60 14.17 2.01
N VAL A 44 -9.71 14.48 1.10
CA VAL A 44 -10.03 14.62 -0.32
C VAL A 44 -9.88 13.26 -0.99
N PRO A 45 -10.84 12.83 -1.83
CA PRO A 45 -10.70 11.61 -2.62
C PRO A 45 -9.41 11.63 -3.47
N ARG A 46 -8.69 10.55 -3.46
CA ARG A 46 -7.46 10.36 -4.23
C ARG A 46 -7.61 9.11 -5.11
N TYR A 47 -7.38 9.30 -6.39
CA TYR A 47 -7.58 8.27 -7.41
C TYR A 47 -6.27 7.61 -7.86
N ASN A 48 -5.12 8.18 -7.45
CA ASN A 48 -3.82 7.75 -7.96
C ASN A 48 -2.69 8.03 -6.95
N ILE A 49 -2.73 7.35 -5.80
CA ILE A 49 -1.71 7.49 -4.75
C ILE A 49 -0.52 6.62 -5.11
N GLY A 50 0.66 7.22 -5.15
CA GLY A 50 1.92 6.53 -5.46
C GLY A 50 3.01 6.72 -4.42
N PRO A 51 4.14 6.03 -4.60
CA PRO A 51 5.27 6.12 -3.71
C PRO A 51 5.71 7.56 -3.44
N MET A 52 6.21 7.81 -2.26
CA MET A 52 6.69 9.09 -1.71
C MET A 52 5.58 10.12 -1.47
N GLN A 53 4.34 9.86 -1.85
CA GLN A 53 3.20 10.69 -1.48
C GLN A 53 2.69 10.32 -0.09
N THR A 54 1.92 11.23 0.52
CA THR A 54 1.26 10.99 1.80
C THR A 54 -0.09 10.32 1.61
N SER A 55 -0.46 9.49 2.58
CA SER A 55 -1.77 8.84 2.66
C SER A 55 -2.18 8.65 4.12
N PRO A 56 -3.48 8.61 4.42
CA PRO A 56 -3.94 8.23 5.74
C PRO A 56 -3.59 6.78 6.06
N ILE A 57 -3.14 6.56 7.30
CA ILE A 57 -2.95 5.26 7.91
C ILE A 57 -3.69 5.22 9.24
N VAL A 58 -4.13 4.05 9.66
CA VAL A 58 -4.75 3.83 10.97
C VAL A 58 -3.77 3.10 11.85
N ILE A 59 -3.44 3.69 12.99
CA ILE A 59 -2.64 3.07 14.04
C ILE A 59 -3.47 2.92 15.31
N ALA A 60 -3.08 2.00 16.20
CA ALA A 60 -3.70 1.85 17.52
C ALA A 60 -2.65 2.07 18.60
N LYS A 61 -3.00 2.91 19.55
CA LYS A 61 -2.24 3.12 20.80
C LYS A 61 -3.22 2.99 21.97
N ASP A 62 -2.85 2.23 22.97
CA ASP A 62 -3.68 2.00 24.16
C ASP A 62 -5.12 1.55 23.82
N ASN A 63 -5.27 0.69 22.79
CA ASN A 63 -6.52 0.23 22.20
C ASN A 63 -7.39 1.32 21.55
N VAL A 64 -6.95 2.56 21.46
CA VAL A 64 -7.62 3.64 20.73
C VAL A 64 -7.02 3.73 19.32
N ARG A 65 -7.89 3.77 18.31
CA ARG A 65 -7.47 3.91 16.92
C ARG A 65 -7.46 5.37 16.50
N GLY A 66 -6.35 5.81 15.93
CA GLY A 66 -6.16 7.14 15.37
C GLY A 66 -5.87 7.08 13.88
N LEU A 67 -6.32 8.12 13.15
CA LEU A 67 -5.91 8.35 11.78
C LEU A 67 -4.69 9.28 11.77
N HIS A 68 -3.65 8.86 11.10
CA HIS A 68 -2.41 9.61 10.90
C HIS A 68 -2.17 9.82 9.41
N VAL A 69 -1.45 10.86 9.05
CA VAL A 69 -1.01 11.08 7.67
C VAL A 69 0.48 10.74 7.59
N ALA A 70 0.81 9.72 6.83
CA ALA A 70 2.18 9.22 6.71
C ALA A 70 2.63 9.17 5.25
N ARG A 71 3.94 9.27 5.02
CA ARG A 71 4.56 9.21 3.69
C ARG A 71 4.77 7.73 3.30
N TRP A 72 4.35 7.38 2.10
CA TRP A 72 4.55 6.04 1.57
C TRP A 72 6.00 5.81 1.12
N GLY A 73 6.69 4.98 1.83
CA GLY A 73 8.12 4.68 1.71
C GLY A 73 8.73 4.71 3.10
N LEU A 74 8.74 3.55 3.77
CA LEU A 74 9.20 3.41 5.15
C LEU A 74 10.66 3.82 5.28
N VAL A 75 10.93 4.66 6.27
CA VAL A 75 12.28 5.07 6.64
C VAL A 75 12.55 4.58 8.06
N PRO A 76 13.48 3.65 8.25
CA PRO A 76 13.84 3.19 9.59
C PRO A 76 14.27 4.34 10.48
N SER A 77 13.90 4.32 11.76
CA SER A 77 14.19 5.40 12.71
C SER A 77 15.69 5.72 12.88
N TRP A 78 16.56 4.78 12.55
CA TRP A 78 18.03 4.92 12.58
C TRP A 78 18.65 5.42 11.27
N SER A 79 17.83 5.70 10.24
CA SER A 79 18.35 6.21 8.95
C SER A 79 18.89 7.63 9.08
N ARG A 80 19.91 7.95 8.29
CA ARG A 80 20.50 9.29 8.25
C ARG A 80 19.59 10.31 7.54
N ASP A 81 18.82 9.86 6.55
CA ASP A 81 17.94 10.68 5.74
C ASP A 81 16.72 9.89 5.22
N LEU A 82 15.89 10.53 4.41
CA LEU A 82 14.67 9.95 3.84
C LEU A 82 14.90 9.06 2.60
N SER A 83 16.14 8.93 2.11
CA SER A 83 16.45 8.22 0.85
C SER A 83 16.06 6.74 0.86
N PRO A 84 16.17 5.97 1.98
CA PRO A 84 15.76 4.57 1.98
C PRO A 84 14.29 4.35 1.63
N GLY A 85 13.42 5.32 1.94
CA GLY A 85 11.99 5.22 1.69
C GLY A 85 11.64 4.89 0.24
N ALA A 86 12.40 5.43 -0.72
CA ALA A 86 12.20 5.11 -2.13
C ALA A 86 12.38 3.61 -2.45
N GLY A 87 13.18 2.88 -1.69
CA GLY A 87 13.39 1.42 -1.78
C GLY A 87 12.44 0.59 -0.93
N MET A 88 11.71 1.21 -0.01
CA MET A 88 10.98 0.52 1.06
C MET A 88 9.48 0.84 1.03
N ILE A 89 8.89 0.92 -0.17
CA ILE A 89 7.44 1.10 -0.34
C ILE A 89 6.66 -0.16 0.00
N ASN A 90 7.27 -1.33 -0.14
CA ASN A 90 6.68 -2.63 0.15
C ASN A 90 7.56 -3.44 1.11
N ALA A 91 6.91 -4.14 2.03
CA ALA A 91 7.50 -5.06 2.98
C ALA A 91 7.02 -6.48 2.68
N PRO A 92 7.85 -7.36 2.05
CA PRO A 92 7.43 -8.73 1.76
C PRO A 92 7.16 -9.51 3.04
N ALA A 93 5.98 -10.14 3.11
CA ALA A 93 5.52 -10.90 4.28
C ALA A 93 6.51 -11.98 4.73
N GLU A 94 7.19 -12.57 3.76
CA GLU A 94 8.13 -13.68 3.94
C GLU A 94 9.41 -13.25 4.70
N THR A 95 9.74 -11.96 4.70
CA THR A 95 11.00 -11.47 5.26
C THR A 95 10.84 -10.43 6.38
N LEU A 96 9.62 -10.26 6.92
CA LEU A 96 9.32 -9.25 7.94
C LEU A 96 10.12 -9.46 9.23
N GLU A 97 10.27 -10.72 9.67
CA GLU A 97 11.00 -11.07 10.89
C GLU A 97 12.54 -11.08 10.69
N GLU A 98 12.99 -11.26 9.44
CA GLU A 98 14.41 -11.41 9.13
C GLU A 98 15.09 -10.06 8.90
N LYS A 99 14.44 -9.17 8.14
CA LYS A 99 15.04 -7.88 7.77
C LYS A 99 14.99 -6.88 8.92
N PRO A 100 16.15 -6.36 9.38
CA PRO A 100 16.21 -5.38 10.49
C PRO A 100 15.30 -4.18 10.28
N ALA A 101 15.15 -3.73 9.03
CA ALA A 101 14.32 -2.59 8.67
C ALA A 101 12.82 -2.80 8.92
N TYR A 102 12.33 -4.06 8.95
CA TYR A 102 10.92 -4.38 9.15
C TYR A 102 10.62 -5.05 10.48
N ARG A 103 11.60 -5.78 11.05
CA ARG A 103 11.39 -6.63 12.24
C ARG A 103 10.80 -5.87 13.42
N LYS A 104 11.39 -4.70 13.76
CA LYS A 104 10.87 -3.87 14.85
C LYS A 104 9.46 -3.36 14.56
N ALA A 105 9.25 -2.84 13.34
CA ALA A 105 7.95 -2.31 12.94
C ALA A 105 6.87 -3.42 12.88
N PHE A 106 7.22 -4.63 12.45
CA PHE A 106 6.30 -5.77 12.47
C PHE A 106 5.92 -6.19 13.89
N SER A 107 6.84 -6.11 14.83
CA SER A 107 6.55 -6.43 16.23
C SER A 107 5.61 -5.39 16.87
N SER A 108 5.81 -4.09 16.68
CA SER A 108 5.18 -3.04 17.51
C SER A 108 4.58 -1.84 16.74
N GLN A 109 4.81 -1.71 15.44
CA GLN A 109 4.41 -0.54 14.65
C GLN A 109 3.63 -0.96 13.40
N ARG A 110 2.60 -1.80 13.60
CA ARG A 110 1.68 -2.20 12.55
C ARG A 110 0.60 -1.13 12.36
N CYS A 111 0.20 -0.92 11.11
CA CYS A 111 -0.89 -0.01 10.76
C CYS A 111 -1.82 -0.66 9.72
N LEU A 112 -2.97 -0.03 9.51
CA LEU A 112 -3.86 -0.35 8.38
C LEU A 112 -3.86 0.84 7.43
N ILE A 113 -3.79 0.57 6.13
CA ILE A 113 -3.87 1.60 5.10
C ILE A 113 -5.24 1.48 4.44
N PRO A 114 -6.14 2.47 4.64
CA PRO A 114 -7.43 2.52 3.96
C PRO A 114 -7.24 2.65 2.44
N ALA A 115 -7.97 1.87 1.66
CA ALA A 115 -7.99 1.96 0.21
C ALA A 115 -9.34 1.45 -0.35
N ASN A 116 -9.74 1.92 -1.53
CA ASN A 116 -10.86 1.32 -2.28
C ASN A 116 -10.37 0.30 -3.31
N GLY A 117 -9.06 0.28 -3.60
CA GLY A 117 -8.42 -0.67 -4.49
C GLY A 117 -7.00 -0.26 -4.84
N PHE A 118 -6.37 -1.04 -5.69
CA PHE A 118 -5.00 -0.81 -6.15
C PHE A 118 -4.89 -1.07 -7.65
N TYR A 119 -3.79 -0.62 -8.23
CA TYR A 119 -3.48 -0.85 -9.63
C TYR A 119 -2.25 -1.76 -9.75
N GLU A 120 -2.31 -2.63 -10.75
CA GLU A 120 -1.19 -3.47 -11.16
C GLU A 120 -1.10 -3.52 -12.69
N TRP A 121 0.05 -3.88 -13.20
CA TRP A 121 0.36 -3.84 -14.61
C TRP A 121 0.72 -5.22 -15.14
N GLN A 122 -0.10 -5.71 -16.05
CA GLN A 122 0.20 -6.95 -16.78
C GLN A 122 1.12 -6.65 -17.97
N ALA A 123 2.22 -7.39 -18.07
CA ALA A 123 3.07 -7.32 -19.25
C ALA A 123 2.33 -7.92 -20.48
N LYS A 124 2.20 -7.15 -21.56
CA LYS A 124 1.65 -7.59 -22.84
C LYS A 124 2.64 -7.24 -23.96
N GLY A 125 3.55 -8.16 -24.25
CA GLY A 125 4.68 -7.89 -25.16
C GLY A 125 5.55 -6.75 -24.63
N THR A 126 5.70 -5.68 -25.42
CA THR A 126 6.49 -4.48 -25.05
C THR A 126 5.72 -3.46 -24.21
N LYS A 127 4.41 -3.63 -24.08
CA LYS A 127 3.52 -2.71 -23.34
C LYS A 127 3.12 -3.32 -22.00
N LYS A 128 2.69 -2.47 -21.09
CA LYS A 128 2.09 -2.86 -19.82
C LYS A 128 0.65 -2.37 -19.78
N GLN A 129 -0.30 -3.27 -19.66
CA GLN A 129 -1.71 -2.94 -19.49
C GLN A 129 -2.00 -2.73 -17.99
N PRO A 130 -2.46 -1.55 -17.56
CA PRO A 130 -2.88 -1.33 -16.20
C PRO A 130 -4.25 -1.94 -15.92
N TYR A 131 -4.39 -2.49 -14.73
CA TYR A 131 -5.62 -3.05 -14.20
C TYR A 131 -5.93 -2.45 -12.84
N LYS A 132 -7.18 -2.16 -12.60
CA LYS A 132 -7.75 -1.84 -11.29
C LYS A 132 -8.21 -3.12 -10.61
N ILE A 133 -7.78 -3.32 -9.37
CA ILE A 133 -8.14 -4.45 -8.52
C ILE A 133 -8.84 -3.90 -7.28
N ALA A 134 -10.07 -4.34 -7.03
CA ALA A 134 -10.90 -3.82 -5.95
C ALA A 134 -11.89 -4.89 -5.45
N LEU A 135 -12.46 -4.68 -4.29
CA LEU A 135 -13.64 -5.46 -3.89
C LEU A 135 -14.84 -5.11 -4.78
N ARG A 136 -15.73 -6.08 -4.95
CA ARG A 136 -17.04 -5.83 -5.57
C ARG A 136 -17.73 -4.68 -4.84
N GLN A 137 -18.49 -3.86 -5.59
CA GLN A 137 -19.18 -2.67 -5.07
C GLN A 137 -18.25 -1.58 -4.52
N SER A 138 -16.95 -1.59 -4.92
CA SER A 138 -15.95 -0.61 -4.49
C SER A 138 -15.84 -0.44 -2.96
N ALA A 139 -16.11 -1.51 -2.21
CA ALA A 139 -16.04 -1.49 -0.77
C ALA A 139 -14.63 -1.12 -0.28
N LEU A 140 -14.58 -0.42 0.84
CA LEU A 140 -13.32 -0.01 1.46
C LEU A 140 -12.57 -1.23 1.98
N ILE A 141 -11.30 -1.33 1.63
CA ILE A 141 -10.35 -2.36 2.08
C ILE A 141 -9.31 -1.75 3.00
N ALA A 142 -8.61 -2.61 3.75
CA ALA A 142 -7.50 -2.24 4.60
C ALA A 142 -6.26 -3.04 4.19
N PHE A 143 -5.22 -2.39 3.68
CA PHE A 143 -3.94 -3.06 3.53
C PHE A 143 -3.25 -3.18 4.88
N ALA A 144 -2.58 -4.30 5.11
CA ALA A 144 -1.61 -4.42 6.18
C ALA A 144 -0.42 -3.51 5.90
N GLY A 145 0.00 -2.76 6.90
CA GLY A 145 1.16 -1.89 6.79
C GLY A 145 2.05 -1.93 8.01
N LEU A 146 3.27 -1.51 7.80
CA LEU A 146 4.23 -1.18 8.85
C LEU A 146 4.48 0.32 8.79
N TRP A 147 4.67 0.94 9.93
CA TRP A 147 4.99 2.37 10.00
C TRP A 147 6.20 2.63 10.88
N GLU A 148 6.87 3.74 10.65
CA GLU A 148 7.98 4.23 11.45
C GLU A 148 7.90 5.75 11.59
N ARG A 149 8.40 6.24 12.71
CA ARG A 149 8.64 7.68 12.92
C ARG A 149 10.14 7.93 12.82
N TRP A 150 10.53 8.64 11.79
CA TRP A 150 11.88 9.11 11.58
C TRP A 150 11.97 10.59 11.93
N THR A 151 13.02 10.98 12.66
CA THR A 151 13.21 12.39 13.08
C THR A 151 14.59 12.84 12.60
N PRO A 152 14.68 13.86 11.72
CA PRO A 152 15.96 14.46 11.36
C PRO A 152 16.56 15.20 12.55
N GLU A 153 17.86 15.37 12.55
CA GLU A 153 18.53 16.18 13.55
C GLU A 153 18.02 17.64 13.47
N GLY A 154 17.49 18.14 14.57
CA GLY A 154 16.94 19.51 14.67
C GLY A 154 15.65 19.76 13.89
N GLY A 155 14.98 18.74 13.37
CA GLY A 155 13.75 18.90 12.57
C GLY A 155 12.54 18.15 13.11
N ASP A 156 11.40 18.33 12.46
CA ASP A 156 10.15 17.69 12.82
C ASP A 156 10.12 16.21 12.42
N PRO A 157 9.46 15.37 13.24
CA PRO A 157 9.32 13.94 12.93
C PRO A 157 8.43 13.72 11.70
N VAL A 158 8.84 12.77 10.86
CA VAL A 158 8.10 12.33 9.67
C VAL A 158 7.61 10.90 9.92
N GLU A 159 6.31 10.69 9.84
CA GLU A 159 5.73 9.35 9.85
C GLU A 159 5.78 8.76 8.43
N THR A 160 6.27 7.54 8.34
CA THR A 160 6.44 6.82 7.07
C THR A 160 5.84 5.43 7.16
N PHE A 161 5.42 4.85 6.03
CA PHE A 161 4.85 3.49 6.02
C PHE A 161 5.29 2.68 4.80
N ALA A 162 5.22 1.36 4.94
CA ALA A 162 5.31 0.40 3.85
C ALA A 162 4.05 -0.47 3.80
N ILE A 163 3.62 -0.86 2.62
CA ILE A 163 2.54 -1.83 2.43
C ILE A 163 3.13 -3.24 2.55
N VAL A 164 2.53 -4.08 3.41
CA VAL A 164 2.91 -5.49 3.47
C VAL A 164 2.35 -6.22 2.26
N THR A 165 3.21 -6.96 1.57
CA THR A 165 2.84 -7.70 0.37
C THR A 165 3.03 -9.21 0.56
N THR A 166 2.23 -10.01 -0.15
CA THR A 166 2.32 -11.46 -0.18
C THR A 166 2.18 -11.96 -1.63
N ARG A 167 2.34 -13.25 -1.86
CA ARG A 167 2.04 -13.86 -3.16
C ARG A 167 0.61 -13.53 -3.60
N ALA A 168 0.38 -13.40 -4.89
CA ALA A 168 -0.93 -13.11 -5.43
C ALA A 168 -1.92 -14.28 -5.20
N SER A 169 -3.21 -13.95 -5.00
CA SER A 169 -4.29 -14.93 -5.12
C SER A 169 -4.43 -15.39 -6.58
N LYS A 170 -5.13 -16.50 -6.81
CA LYS A 170 -5.35 -17.03 -8.16
C LYS A 170 -5.87 -15.97 -9.14
N LEU A 171 -6.79 -15.12 -8.71
CA LEU A 171 -7.34 -14.05 -9.54
C LEU A 171 -6.28 -12.98 -9.86
N VAL A 172 -5.57 -12.48 -8.84
CA VAL A 172 -4.58 -11.40 -9.02
C VAL A 172 -3.36 -11.89 -9.80
N SER A 173 -3.01 -13.18 -9.72
CA SER A 173 -1.88 -13.77 -10.46
C SER A 173 -2.03 -13.72 -11.99
N GLU A 174 -3.23 -13.47 -12.50
CA GLU A 174 -3.45 -13.20 -13.93
C GLU A 174 -2.81 -11.87 -14.39
N VAL A 175 -2.55 -10.96 -13.45
CA VAL A 175 -1.97 -9.63 -13.72
C VAL A 175 -0.57 -9.50 -13.15
N HIS A 176 -0.36 -9.92 -11.91
CA HIS A 176 0.91 -9.79 -11.19
C HIS A 176 1.08 -10.94 -10.17
N ASP A 177 2.31 -11.35 -9.88
CA ASP A 177 2.65 -12.44 -8.95
C ASP A 177 2.53 -12.08 -7.46
N ARG A 178 2.40 -10.78 -7.15
CA ARG A 178 2.28 -10.26 -5.79
C ARG A 178 1.01 -9.41 -5.62
N MET A 179 0.57 -9.27 -4.36
CA MET A 179 -0.53 -8.37 -3.98
C MET A 179 -0.34 -7.82 -2.57
N PRO A 180 -1.00 -6.70 -2.19
CA PRO A 180 -1.08 -6.28 -0.80
C PRO A 180 -1.73 -7.34 0.07
N VAL A 181 -1.26 -7.50 1.29
CA VAL A 181 -2.01 -8.23 2.32
C VAL A 181 -3.23 -7.38 2.70
N ILE A 182 -4.42 -7.92 2.51
CA ILE A 182 -5.69 -7.26 2.86
C ILE A 182 -6.21 -7.86 4.17
N ILE A 183 -6.45 -7.01 5.16
CA ILE A 183 -6.95 -7.42 6.48
C ILE A 183 -8.46 -7.24 6.53
N ALA A 184 -9.18 -8.31 6.81
CA ALA A 184 -10.63 -8.26 6.98
C ALA A 184 -11.01 -7.40 8.22
N PRO A 185 -12.18 -6.72 8.22
CA PRO A 185 -12.60 -5.87 9.34
C PRO A 185 -12.62 -6.58 10.70
N ALA A 186 -12.93 -7.87 10.74
CA ALA A 186 -12.91 -8.68 11.96
C ALA A 186 -11.50 -8.86 12.54
N ASP A 187 -10.47 -8.77 11.70
CA ASP A 187 -9.07 -8.99 12.08
C ASP A 187 -8.29 -7.70 12.30
N HIS A 188 -8.91 -6.51 12.12
CA HIS A 188 -8.22 -5.23 12.30
C HIS A 188 -7.53 -5.12 13.66
N GLN A 189 -8.22 -5.51 14.75
CA GLN A 189 -7.63 -5.45 16.10
C GLN A 189 -6.47 -6.42 16.26
N ARG A 190 -6.63 -7.66 15.75
CA ARG A 190 -5.57 -8.67 15.77
C ARG A 190 -4.33 -8.21 15.01
N TRP A 191 -4.51 -7.55 13.87
CA TRP A 191 -3.40 -6.99 13.12
C TRP A 191 -2.73 -5.85 13.88
N LEU A 192 -3.49 -4.86 14.37
CA LEU A 192 -2.96 -3.65 14.96
C LEU A 192 -2.24 -3.89 16.29
N THR A 193 -2.81 -4.70 17.18
CA THR A 193 -2.35 -4.82 18.57
C THR A 193 -2.20 -6.26 19.07
N GLY A 194 -2.58 -7.24 18.27
CA GLY A 194 -2.43 -8.65 18.63
C GLY A 194 -0.96 -9.08 18.74
N PRO A 195 -0.68 -10.21 19.39
CA PRO A 195 0.65 -10.80 19.41
C PRO A 195 1.18 -11.03 18.00
N GLU A 196 2.49 -10.91 17.82
CA GLU A 196 3.16 -11.05 16.51
C GLU A 196 2.80 -12.39 15.81
N ALA A 197 2.79 -13.50 16.56
CA ALA A 197 2.40 -14.80 16.04
C ALA A 197 0.94 -14.85 15.53
N ALA A 198 0.04 -14.04 16.11
CA ALA A 198 -1.34 -13.93 15.64
C ALA A 198 -1.44 -13.04 14.39
N ALA A 199 -0.68 -11.95 14.33
CA ALA A 199 -0.59 -11.09 13.15
C ALA A 199 0.02 -11.82 11.96
N LYS A 200 1.03 -12.65 12.17
CA LYS A 200 1.68 -13.47 11.14
C LYS A 200 0.70 -14.39 10.41
N LYS A 201 -0.29 -14.94 11.11
CA LYS A 201 -1.33 -15.80 10.52
C LYS A 201 -2.25 -15.06 9.52
N LEU A 202 -2.24 -13.72 9.53
CA LEU A 202 -3.03 -12.89 8.62
C LEU A 202 -2.30 -12.55 7.31
N LEU A 203 -1.01 -12.90 7.19
CA LEU A 203 -0.16 -12.60 6.03
C LEU A 203 -0.44 -13.56 4.85
N LEU A 204 -1.69 -13.63 4.45
CA LEU A 204 -2.16 -14.56 3.42
C LEU A 204 -2.73 -13.81 2.20
N PRO A 205 -2.70 -14.43 1.01
CA PRO A 205 -3.38 -13.88 -0.15
C PRO A 205 -4.88 -13.73 0.10
N PHE A 206 -5.41 -12.56 -0.20
CA PHE A 206 -6.85 -12.31 -0.10
C PHE A 206 -7.53 -12.76 -1.40
N ALA A 207 -8.51 -13.64 -1.30
CA ALA A 207 -9.15 -14.24 -2.48
C ALA A 207 -10.63 -13.84 -2.64
N ALA A 208 -11.32 -13.47 -1.55
CA ALA A 208 -12.77 -13.32 -1.56
C ALA A 208 -13.22 -11.97 -2.13
N GLY A 209 -14.09 -12.00 -3.14
CA GLY A 209 -14.81 -10.80 -3.60
C GLY A 209 -13.99 -9.79 -4.40
N LEU A 210 -12.74 -10.05 -4.75
CA LEU A 210 -11.97 -9.19 -5.63
C LEU A 210 -12.48 -9.24 -7.08
N THR A 211 -12.36 -8.11 -7.75
CA THR A 211 -12.60 -7.95 -9.20
C THR A 211 -11.38 -7.31 -9.85
N ILE A 212 -11.16 -7.62 -11.11
CA ILE A 212 -10.10 -7.06 -11.93
C ILE A 212 -10.75 -6.42 -13.16
N ALA A 213 -10.37 -5.18 -13.47
CA ALA A 213 -10.82 -4.49 -14.68
C ALA A 213 -9.65 -3.73 -15.31
N ALA A 214 -9.49 -3.87 -16.62
CA ALA A 214 -8.53 -3.06 -17.37
C ALA A 214 -8.91 -1.58 -17.29
N VAL A 215 -7.93 -0.70 -17.12
CA VAL A 215 -8.12 0.76 -17.10
C VAL A 215 -7.20 1.42 -18.14
N GLY A 216 -7.50 2.69 -18.44
CA GLY A 216 -6.72 3.45 -19.43
C GLY A 216 -5.31 3.81 -18.93
N ASP A 217 -4.42 4.11 -19.87
CA ASP A 217 -3.00 4.42 -19.63
C ASP A 217 -2.76 5.73 -18.85
N ARG A 218 -3.78 6.57 -18.67
CA ARG A 218 -3.69 7.80 -17.88
C ARG A 218 -3.20 7.56 -16.45
N VAL A 219 -3.47 6.39 -15.87
CA VAL A 219 -3.02 6.00 -14.53
C VAL A 219 -1.49 5.90 -14.42
N ASN A 220 -0.77 5.73 -15.53
CA ASN A 220 0.69 5.67 -15.55
C ASN A 220 1.33 6.96 -15.06
N ASN A 221 0.71 8.11 -15.35
CA ASN A 221 1.20 9.38 -14.85
C ASN A 221 0.57 9.70 -13.49
N ILE A 222 1.40 9.75 -12.45
CA ILE A 222 0.99 10.01 -11.06
C ILE A 222 0.37 11.40 -10.85
N LYS A 223 0.56 12.34 -11.78
CA LYS A 223 -0.06 13.67 -11.74
C LYS A 223 -1.54 13.63 -12.11
N ASN A 224 -1.98 12.58 -12.81
CA ASN A 224 -3.40 12.36 -13.06
C ASN A 224 -4.01 11.77 -11.78
N ASP A 225 -4.98 12.48 -11.20
CA ASP A 225 -5.63 12.08 -9.94
C ASP A 225 -7.10 12.50 -9.96
N ASP A 226 -7.88 11.87 -10.84
CA ASP A 226 -9.29 12.16 -11.07
C ASP A 226 -10.12 10.90 -11.30
N VAL A 227 -11.44 11.03 -11.22
CA VAL A 227 -12.40 9.91 -11.29
C VAL A 227 -12.32 9.12 -12.60
N SER A 228 -11.86 9.72 -13.71
CA SER A 228 -11.76 9.03 -14.99
C SER A 228 -10.78 7.85 -14.98
N LEU A 229 -9.84 7.83 -14.03
CA LEU A 229 -8.88 6.73 -13.86
C LEU A 229 -9.55 5.41 -13.43
N LEU A 230 -10.75 5.49 -12.87
CA LEU A 230 -11.52 4.32 -12.45
C LEU A 230 -12.36 3.72 -13.57
N GLN A 231 -12.49 4.42 -14.70
CA GLN A 231 -13.27 3.96 -15.84
C GLN A 231 -12.58 2.79 -16.54
N PRO A 232 -13.35 1.81 -17.03
CA PRO A 232 -12.78 0.75 -17.87
C PRO A 232 -12.03 1.33 -19.07
N ALA A 233 -10.97 0.64 -19.48
CA ALA A 233 -10.33 0.95 -20.77
C ALA A 233 -11.39 0.81 -21.88
N MET A 234 -11.46 1.82 -22.75
CA MET A 234 -12.31 1.70 -23.95
C MET A 234 -11.73 0.57 -24.82
N SER A 235 -12.57 -0.41 -25.13
CA SER A 235 -12.22 -1.41 -26.13
C SER A 235 -12.08 -0.69 -27.48
N LEU A 236 -10.87 -0.71 -28.04
CA LEU A 236 -10.65 -0.32 -29.45
C LEU A 236 -11.11 -1.44 -30.35
#